data_c525f62b5bc388a252dc850fa6164c5f
#
_entry.id   c525f62b5bc388a252dc850fa6164c5f
#
_cell.length_a   1.000
_cell.length_b   1.000
_cell.length_c   1.000
_cell.angle_alpha   90.00
_cell.angle_beta   90.00
_cell.angle_gamma   90.00
#
_symmetry.space_group_name_H-M   'P 1'
#
loop_
_entity.id
_entity.type
_entity.pdbx_description
1 polymer ?
#
loop_
_entity_poly.entity_id
_entity_poly.type
_entity_poly.pdbx_seq_one_letter_code
_entity_poly.pdbx_strand_id
1 'polypeptide(L)'
;MNEVRVGEIRIGKGNPMILIAGPCILEGEAMALRIAAELKRICESLKIPYIFKASYEKDNRGSEKAYRGPGIQEGLRILSKVKEEFGVPVLSDVHRMEDVDQAKEVLDIIQVPAFLCQQTSLLIKVGEAGKVVNIKKGQFMAPENMAGAVRKVYSTGNHQVLLTERGTCFGYNRLISDFCSIPIMQEIGCPVIFDATHVVRNYGIPSEDPRGGSPQFVPYLVRGAVAVGCNGLFLETHPIPREALCDASSMIPLQEMEALLRQAKAIHEMVRSWGIA
;
A
#
# COMPACT_ATOMS: atom_id res chain seq x y z
N MET A 1 14.20 -13.51 -5.84
CA MET A 1 13.44 -12.55 -4.99
C MET A 1 13.94 -12.67 -3.56
N ASN A 2 14.29 -11.52 -2.95
CA ASN A 2 14.71 -11.46 -1.54
C ASN A 2 13.48 -11.60 -0.63
N GLU A 3 13.64 -12.26 0.53
CA GLU A 3 12.60 -12.24 1.57
C GLU A 3 12.70 -10.92 2.34
N VAL A 4 11.57 -10.24 2.54
CA VAL A 4 11.45 -9.04 3.36
C VAL A 4 10.74 -9.41 4.66
N ARG A 5 11.21 -8.84 5.79
CA ARG A 5 10.68 -9.14 7.13
C ARG A 5 10.16 -7.90 7.82
N VAL A 6 8.94 -7.99 8.35
CA VAL A 6 8.29 -6.97 9.15
C VAL A 6 7.86 -7.62 10.46
N GLY A 7 8.66 -7.50 11.51
CA GLY A 7 8.48 -8.32 12.71
C GLY A 7 8.49 -9.81 12.36
N GLU A 8 7.45 -10.53 12.74
CA GLU A 8 7.29 -11.97 12.43
C GLU A 8 6.75 -12.24 11.02
N ILE A 9 6.30 -11.20 10.30
CA ILE A 9 5.74 -11.34 8.96
C ILE A 9 6.87 -11.49 7.94
N ARG A 10 6.82 -12.57 7.15
CA ARG A 10 7.74 -12.82 6.03
C ARG A 10 7.02 -12.60 4.72
N ILE A 11 7.62 -11.81 3.83
CA ILE A 11 7.04 -11.40 2.55
C ILE A 11 7.97 -11.83 1.43
N GLY A 12 7.45 -12.56 0.45
CA GLY A 12 8.22 -13.05 -0.69
C GLY A 12 7.77 -14.44 -1.15
N LYS A 13 8.49 -15.01 -2.09
CA LYS A 13 8.13 -16.29 -2.69
C LYS A 13 8.00 -17.39 -1.65
N GLY A 14 6.92 -18.16 -1.75
CA GLY A 14 6.64 -19.30 -0.87
C GLY A 14 6.01 -18.92 0.47
N ASN A 15 5.93 -17.63 0.81
CA ASN A 15 5.25 -17.15 2.01
C ASN A 15 3.76 -16.90 1.74
N PRO A 16 2.91 -16.82 2.77
CA PRO A 16 1.52 -16.40 2.61
C PRO A 16 1.42 -14.99 2.01
N MET A 17 0.39 -14.77 1.20
CA MET A 17 0.02 -13.43 0.74
C MET A 17 -0.29 -12.54 1.93
N ILE A 18 0.26 -11.32 1.96
CA ILE A 18 -0.02 -10.35 3.01
C ILE A 18 -1.12 -9.36 2.61
N LEU A 19 -1.71 -8.72 3.61
CA LEU A 19 -2.59 -7.57 3.42
C LEU A 19 -1.95 -6.31 4.04
N ILE A 20 -1.83 -5.26 3.24
CA ILE A 20 -1.59 -3.89 3.68
C ILE A 20 -2.90 -3.15 3.49
N ALA A 21 -3.59 -2.75 4.57
CA ALA A 21 -4.88 -2.08 4.45
C ALA A 21 -5.18 -1.15 5.62
N GLY A 22 -6.07 -0.20 5.36
CA GLY A 22 -6.59 0.79 6.31
C GLY A 22 -7.26 1.94 5.57
N PRO A 23 -7.52 3.07 6.24
CA PRO A 23 -8.06 4.24 5.56
C PRO A 23 -7.00 4.90 4.67
N CYS A 24 -7.46 5.66 3.68
CA CYS A 24 -6.52 6.43 2.83
C CYS A 24 -5.65 7.37 3.68
N ILE A 25 -6.29 8.10 4.57
CA ILE A 25 -5.70 9.09 5.48
C ILE A 25 -6.30 8.94 6.88
N LEU A 26 -5.57 9.36 7.90
CA LEU A 26 -6.10 9.39 9.26
C LEU A 26 -7.16 10.49 9.40
N GLU A 27 -8.36 10.11 9.78
CA GLU A 27 -9.51 10.98 10.04
C GLU A 27 -9.81 11.13 11.54
N GLY A 28 -8.91 10.63 12.37
CA GLY A 28 -8.96 10.62 13.82
C GLY A 28 -8.72 9.25 14.42
N GLU A 29 -8.41 9.24 15.72
CA GLU A 29 -8.03 8.02 16.45
C GLU A 29 -9.15 6.96 16.43
N ALA A 30 -10.38 7.35 16.78
CA ALA A 30 -11.50 6.41 16.87
C ALA A 30 -11.77 5.68 15.54
N MET A 31 -11.67 6.37 14.40
CA MET A 31 -11.84 5.77 13.08
C MET A 31 -10.69 4.81 12.76
N ALA A 32 -9.46 5.19 13.05
CA ALA A 32 -8.28 4.34 12.84
C ALA A 32 -8.38 3.04 13.65
N LEU A 33 -8.71 3.12 14.93
CA LEU A 33 -8.88 1.95 15.80
C LEU A 33 -10.02 1.06 15.34
N ARG A 34 -11.17 1.61 14.96
CA ARG A 34 -12.31 0.85 14.43
C ARG A 34 -11.94 0.04 13.19
N ILE A 35 -11.26 0.67 12.22
CA ILE A 35 -10.84 0.01 10.98
C ILE A 35 -9.79 -1.06 11.27
N ALA A 36 -8.80 -0.75 12.12
CA ALA A 36 -7.74 -1.68 12.48
C ALA A 36 -8.30 -2.93 13.19
N ALA A 37 -9.22 -2.76 14.14
CA ALA A 37 -9.87 -3.85 14.85
C ALA A 37 -10.58 -4.83 13.90
N GLU A 38 -11.39 -4.28 12.99
CA GLU A 38 -12.15 -5.13 12.06
C GLU A 38 -11.25 -5.82 11.05
N LEU A 39 -10.26 -5.13 10.47
CA LEU A 39 -9.30 -5.74 9.54
C LEU A 39 -8.46 -6.81 10.24
N LYS A 40 -8.02 -6.58 11.48
CA LYS A 40 -7.31 -7.59 12.28
C LYS A 40 -8.18 -8.83 12.47
N ARG A 41 -9.43 -8.67 12.91
CA ARG A 41 -10.39 -9.78 13.09
C ARG A 41 -10.54 -10.61 11.82
N ILE A 42 -10.74 -9.95 10.67
CA ILE A 42 -10.87 -10.60 9.36
C ILE A 42 -9.59 -11.37 9.02
N CYS A 43 -8.44 -10.73 9.14
CA CYS A 43 -7.15 -11.30 8.77
C CYS A 43 -6.78 -12.50 9.66
N GLU A 44 -7.04 -12.43 10.95
CA GLU A 44 -6.84 -13.56 11.88
C GLU A 44 -7.73 -14.76 11.50
N SER A 45 -9.03 -14.53 11.23
CA SER A 45 -9.96 -15.58 10.80
C SER A 45 -9.53 -16.27 9.50
N LEU A 46 -8.93 -15.50 8.59
CA LEU A 46 -8.44 -15.97 7.30
C LEU A 46 -6.97 -16.41 7.32
N LYS A 47 -6.25 -16.22 8.44
CA LYS A 47 -4.81 -16.47 8.55
C LYS A 47 -4.01 -15.73 7.47
N ILE A 48 -4.33 -14.47 7.22
CA ILE A 48 -3.61 -13.55 6.32
C ILE A 48 -2.77 -12.62 7.19
N PRO A 49 -1.44 -12.55 7.01
CA PRO A 49 -0.62 -11.58 7.72
C PRO A 49 -1.06 -10.15 7.38
N TYR A 50 -1.20 -9.30 8.40
CA TYR A 50 -1.80 -7.98 8.25
C TYR A 50 -0.87 -6.86 8.69
N ILE A 51 -0.82 -5.78 7.92
CA ILE A 51 -0.12 -4.53 8.19
C ILE A 51 -1.13 -3.39 8.06
N PHE A 52 -1.29 -2.62 9.14
CA PHE A 52 -2.17 -1.45 9.09
C PHE A 52 -1.52 -0.32 8.31
N LYS A 53 -2.28 0.29 7.39
CA LYS A 53 -1.83 1.45 6.61
C LYS A 53 -2.77 2.63 6.79
N ALA A 54 -2.19 3.78 7.11
CA ALA A 54 -2.87 5.07 6.95
C ALA A 54 -1.83 6.17 6.73
N SER A 55 -2.17 7.19 5.92
CA SER A 55 -1.31 8.35 5.78
C SER A 55 -1.56 9.34 6.92
N TYR A 56 -0.51 9.83 7.55
CA TYR A 56 -0.59 10.91 8.52
C TYR A 56 -0.73 12.28 7.83
N GLU A 57 -0.22 12.38 6.61
CA GLU A 57 -0.36 13.55 5.74
C GLU A 57 -0.40 13.13 4.27
N LYS A 58 -1.09 13.88 3.44
CA LYS A 58 -1.08 13.82 1.98
C LYS A 58 -0.59 15.13 1.41
N ASP A 59 0.54 15.09 0.70
CA ASP A 59 1.13 16.27 0.06
C ASP A 59 0.98 16.27 -1.48
N ASN A 60 0.08 15.44 -1.99
CA ASN A 60 -0.22 15.26 -3.41
C ASN A 60 -1.71 15.41 -3.73
N ARG A 61 -2.42 16.25 -2.98
CA ARG A 61 -3.85 16.52 -3.21
C ARG A 61 -4.07 17.40 -4.44
N GLY A 62 -5.18 17.20 -5.12
CA GLY A 62 -5.57 17.98 -6.30
C GLY A 62 -6.04 19.41 -5.99
N SER A 63 -6.23 19.77 -4.72
CA SER A 63 -6.60 21.11 -4.26
C SER A 63 -5.90 21.43 -2.94
N GLU A 64 -5.48 22.68 -2.80
CA GLU A 64 -4.89 23.19 -1.56
C GLU A 64 -5.87 23.21 -0.39
N LYS A 65 -7.19 23.19 -0.66
CA LYS A 65 -8.26 23.15 0.33
C LYS A 65 -8.63 21.75 0.78
N ALA A 66 -8.17 20.70 0.06
CA ALA A 66 -8.48 19.33 0.42
C ALA A 66 -7.86 18.95 1.77
N TYR A 67 -8.55 18.09 2.51
CA TYR A 67 -8.04 17.57 3.78
C TYR A 67 -6.70 16.84 3.54
N ARG A 68 -5.69 17.21 4.32
CA ARG A 68 -4.33 16.69 4.18
C ARG A 68 -3.90 15.76 5.31
N GLY A 69 -4.75 15.55 6.30
CA GLY A 69 -4.45 14.71 7.47
C GLY A 69 -4.18 15.52 8.73
N PRO A 70 -4.00 14.82 9.87
CA PRO A 70 -3.74 15.46 11.17
C PRO A 70 -2.30 16.01 11.30
N GLY A 71 -1.42 15.75 10.33
CA GLY A 71 0.00 16.05 10.41
C GLY A 71 0.82 14.96 11.11
N ILE A 72 2.16 15.10 11.03
CA ILE A 72 3.07 14.03 11.44
C ILE A 72 2.97 13.69 12.93
N GLN A 73 2.93 14.67 13.82
CA GLN A 73 2.95 14.42 15.27
C GLN A 73 1.72 13.64 15.72
N GLU A 74 0.54 14.16 15.42
CA GLU A 74 -0.71 13.49 15.79
C GLU A 74 -0.91 12.18 15.01
N GLY A 75 -0.53 12.18 13.74
CA GLY A 75 -0.63 10.97 12.92
C GLY A 75 0.24 9.83 13.42
N LEU A 76 1.49 10.08 13.79
CA LEU A 76 2.37 9.06 14.37
C LEU A 76 1.87 8.61 15.75
N ARG A 77 1.31 9.51 16.56
CA ARG A 77 0.69 9.14 17.83
C ARG A 77 -0.48 8.15 17.63
N ILE A 78 -1.35 8.40 16.65
CA ILE A 78 -2.46 7.50 16.34
C ILE A 78 -1.94 6.16 15.81
N LEU A 79 -0.93 6.16 14.93
CA LEU A 79 -0.34 4.93 14.40
C LEU A 79 0.34 4.10 15.49
N SER A 80 1.05 4.75 16.44
CA SER A 80 1.62 4.08 17.62
C SER A 80 0.52 3.39 18.43
N LYS A 81 -0.59 4.10 18.66
CA LYS A 81 -1.73 3.54 19.40
C LYS A 81 -2.33 2.32 18.69
N VAL A 82 -2.51 2.35 17.37
CA VAL A 82 -2.97 1.19 16.61
C VAL A 82 -2.01 0.00 16.79
N LYS A 83 -0.70 0.27 16.67
CA LYS A 83 0.34 -0.74 16.85
C LYS A 83 0.32 -1.38 18.23
N GLU A 84 0.23 -0.57 19.27
CA GLU A 84 0.21 -1.01 20.67
C GLU A 84 -1.06 -1.79 21.00
N GLU A 85 -2.23 -1.30 20.57
CA GLU A 85 -3.52 -1.92 20.92
C GLU A 85 -3.77 -3.23 20.18
N PHE A 86 -3.37 -3.29 18.90
CA PHE A 86 -3.66 -4.46 18.06
C PHE A 86 -2.44 -5.36 17.80
N GLY A 87 -1.22 -4.96 18.16
CA GLY A 87 -0.01 -5.75 17.89
C GLY A 87 0.26 -5.95 16.39
N VAL A 88 -0.17 -5.02 15.54
CA VAL A 88 0.01 -5.08 14.10
C VAL A 88 1.08 -4.09 13.65
N PRO A 89 1.94 -4.43 12.67
CA PRO A 89 2.86 -3.46 12.09
C PRO A 89 2.10 -2.33 11.40
N VAL A 90 2.73 -1.14 11.38
CA VAL A 90 2.13 0.06 10.80
C VAL A 90 2.95 0.63 9.65
N LEU A 91 2.26 1.14 8.63
CA LEU A 91 2.80 1.76 7.43
C LEU A 91 2.19 3.12 7.20
N SER A 92 3.01 4.11 6.88
CA SER A 92 2.57 5.40 6.32
C SER A 92 3.51 5.86 5.22
N ASP A 93 3.01 6.70 4.33
CA ASP A 93 3.81 7.37 3.32
C ASP A 93 4.50 8.61 3.91
N VAL A 94 5.75 8.82 3.48
CA VAL A 94 6.57 9.98 3.83
C VAL A 94 6.82 10.80 2.58
N HIS A 95 6.49 12.10 2.61
CA HIS A 95 6.59 13.00 1.46
C HIS A 95 7.83 13.89 1.50
N ARG A 96 8.42 14.10 2.68
CA ARG A 96 9.58 14.99 2.90
C ARG A 96 10.69 14.25 3.63
N MET A 97 11.93 14.64 3.34
CA MET A 97 13.10 14.03 4.01
C MET A 97 13.14 14.34 5.51
N GLU A 98 12.66 15.51 5.90
CA GLU A 98 12.63 15.99 7.28
C GLU A 98 11.76 15.12 8.19
N ASP A 99 10.73 14.50 7.61
CA ASP A 99 9.79 13.65 8.33
C ASP A 99 10.36 12.25 8.65
N VAL A 100 11.37 11.80 7.88
CA VAL A 100 11.86 10.41 7.95
C VAL A 100 12.38 10.05 9.33
N ASP A 101 13.15 10.93 9.98
CA ASP A 101 13.75 10.65 11.28
C ASP A 101 12.70 10.51 12.39
N GLN A 102 11.62 11.25 12.32
CA GLN A 102 10.50 11.12 13.25
C GLN A 102 9.63 9.90 12.91
N ALA A 103 9.36 9.68 11.64
CA ALA A 103 8.51 8.58 11.16
C ALA A 103 9.09 7.20 11.48
N LYS A 104 10.43 7.02 11.37
CA LYS A 104 11.10 5.74 11.63
C LYS A 104 10.97 5.25 13.08
N GLU A 105 10.69 6.12 14.04
CA GLU A 105 10.54 5.73 15.45
C GLU A 105 9.23 4.93 15.66
N VAL A 106 8.21 5.16 14.83
CA VAL A 106 6.90 4.51 14.94
C VAL A 106 6.66 3.48 13.83
N LEU A 107 6.98 3.84 12.58
CA LEU A 107 6.66 3.03 11.41
C LEU A 107 7.55 1.78 11.31
N ASP A 108 6.94 0.67 10.97
CA ASP A 108 7.64 -0.57 10.60
C ASP A 108 7.99 -0.58 9.12
N ILE A 109 7.14 0.06 8.30
CA ILE A 109 7.35 0.25 6.87
C ILE A 109 7.20 1.72 6.53
N ILE A 110 8.22 2.30 5.89
CA ILE A 110 8.17 3.64 5.32
C ILE A 110 7.80 3.53 3.86
N GLN A 111 6.72 4.18 3.44
CA GLN A 111 6.30 4.19 2.05
C GLN A 111 6.77 5.44 1.32
N VAL A 112 7.38 5.23 0.15
CA VAL A 112 7.66 6.30 -0.82
C VAL A 112 6.48 6.39 -1.79
N PRO A 113 5.80 7.54 -1.87
CA PRO A 113 4.67 7.75 -2.79
C PRO A 113 5.07 7.57 -4.25
N ALA A 114 4.11 7.20 -5.10
CA ALA A 114 4.34 6.94 -6.52
C ALA A 114 4.96 8.14 -7.27
N PHE A 115 4.54 9.36 -6.98
CA PHE A 115 5.10 10.56 -7.60
C PHE A 115 6.56 10.83 -7.22
N LEU A 116 7.03 10.31 -6.08
CA LEU A 116 8.38 10.51 -5.54
C LEU A 116 9.30 9.30 -5.74
N CYS A 117 8.85 8.27 -6.46
CA CYS A 117 9.59 7.02 -6.63
C CYS A 117 10.96 7.16 -7.32
N GLN A 118 11.25 8.29 -7.96
CA GLN A 118 12.55 8.57 -8.57
C GLN A 118 13.41 9.56 -7.77
N GLN A 119 12.88 10.18 -6.71
CA GLN A 119 13.57 11.21 -5.94
C GLN A 119 14.74 10.62 -5.16
N THR A 120 15.94 10.85 -5.65
CA THR A 120 17.18 10.22 -5.15
C THR A 120 17.41 10.50 -3.67
N SER A 121 17.30 11.77 -3.25
CA SER A 121 17.53 12.18 -1.87
C SER A 121 16.56 11.51 -0.89
N LEU A 122 15.26 11.44 -1.24
CA LEU A 122 14.26 10.79 -0.41
C LEU A 122 14.50 9.27 -0.33
N LEU A 123 14.80 8.62 -1.46
CA LEU A 123 15.06 7.17 -1.49
C LEU A 123 16.29 6.77 -0.66
N ILE A 124 17.36 7.57 -0.70
CA ILE A 124 18.54 7.37 0.14
C ILE A 124 18.16 7.59 1.60
N LYS A 125 17.50 8.70 1.94
CA LYS A 125 17.12 9.03 3.31
C LYS A 125 16.23 7.96 3.95
N VAL A 126 15.22 7.44 3.22
CA VAL A 126 14.38 6.35 3.75
C VAL A 126 15.14 5.02 3.84
N GLY A 127 16.10 4.78 2.95
CA GLY A 127 17.00 3.63 3.03
C GLY A 127 17.85 3.64 4.31
N GLU A 128 18.43 4.79 4.64
CA GLU A 128 19.23 5.02 5.85
C GLU A 128 18.42 4.87 7.15
N ALA A 129 17.09 4.98 7.09
CA ALA A 129 16.22 4.78 8.25
C ALA A 129 16.25 3.34 8.80
N GLY A 130 16.74 2.36 8.03
CA GLY A 130 16.87 0.96 8.44
C GLY A 130 15.54 0.21 8.59
N LYS A 131 14.43 0.79 8.13
CA LYS A 131 13.10 0.18 8.12
C LYS A 131 12.83 -0.50 6.77
N VAL A 132 11.79 -1.31 6.70
CA VAL A 132 11.31 -1.79 5.41
C VAL A 132 10.82 -0.59 4.57
N VAL A 133 11.23 -0.54 3.31
CA VAL A 133 10.85 0.54 2.39
C VAL A 133 9.86 -0.02 1.36
N ASN A 134 8.65 0.52 1.32
CA ASN A 134 7.69 0.23 0.26
C ASN A 134 7.73 1.34 -0.80
N ILE A 135 8.17 1.04 -2.02
CA ILE A 135 8.22 2.02 -3.10
C ILE A 135 7.02 1.78 -4.03
N LYS A 136 6.10 2.74 -4.07
CA LYS A 136 5.01 2.70 -5.04
C LYS A 136 5.53 3.06 -6.43
N LYS A 137 5.27 2.19 -7.41
CA LYS A 137 5.64 2.45 -8.81
C LYS A 137 4.93 3.70 -9.32
N GLY A 138 5.68 4.66 -9.86
CA GLY A 138 5.10 5.82 -10.54
C GLY A 138 4.23 5.41 -11.73
N GLN A 139 3.13 6.11 -11.94
CA GLN A 139 2.22 5.85 -13.05
C GLN A 139 2.88 6.01 -14.42
N PHE A 140 3.95 6.79 -14.45
CA PHE A 140 4.78 7.12 -15.63
C PHE A 140 5.99 6.19 -15.81
N MET A 141 6.18 5.23 -14.88
CA MET A 141 7.33 4.34 -14.88
C MET A 141 7.04 3.02 -15.58
N ALA A 142 7.96 2.59 -16.44
CA ALA A 142 8.02 1.20 -16.85
C ALA A 142 8.43 0.32 -15.65
N PRO A 143 7.91 -0.89 -15.51
CA PRO A 143 8.21 -1.75 -14.36
C PRO A 143 9.70 -2.06 -14.20
N GLU A 144 10.45 -2.25 -15.29
CA GLU A 144 11.89 -2.50 -15.29
C GLU A 144 12.68 -1.34 -14.69
N ASN A 145 12.20 -0.11 -14.88
CA ASN A 145 12.87 1.10 -14.42
C ASN A 145 12.80 1.28 -12.91
N MET A 146 11.94 0.52 -12.22
CA MET A 146 11.92 0.49 -10.74
C MET A 146 13.23 -0.05 -10.15
N ALA A 147 14.02 -0.78 -10.93
CA ALA A 147 15.37 -1.19 -10.53
C ALA A 147 16.25 0.02 -10.13
N GLY A 148 16.06 1.17 -10.77
CA GLY A 148 16.76 2.40 -10.41
C GLY A 148 16.44 2.89 -9.00
N ALA A 149 15.16 2.86 -8.61
CA ALA A 149 14.71 3.23 -7.27
C ALA A 149 15.23 2.24 -6.21
N VAL A 150 15.14 0.95 -6.49
CA VAL A 150 15.64 -0.11 -5.61
C VAL A 150 17.14 0.04 -5.35
N ARG A 151 17.96 0.26 -6.40
CA ARG A 151 19.41 0.47 -6.25
C ARG A 151 19.75 1.64 -5.34
N LYS A 152 18.97 2.71 -5.36
CA LYS A 152 19.20 3.87 -4.47
C LYS A 152 18.99 3.50 -3.00
N VAL A 153 17.97 2.71 -2.68
CA VAL A 153 17.79 2.19 -1.31
C VAL A 153 18.88 1.20 -0.96
N TYR A 154 19.22 0.27 -1.87
CA TYR A 154 20.29 -0.72 -1.65
C TYR A 154 21.67 -0.09 -1.41
N SER A 155 21.96 1.09 -2.00
CA SER A 155 23.22 1.79 -1.80
C SER A 155 23.47 2.23 -0.34
N THR A 156 22.42 2.25 0.49
CA THR A 156 22.50 2.52 1.93
C THR A 156 22.78 1.27 2.77
N GLY A 157 22.87 0.10 2.15
CA GLY A 157 22.97 -1.20 2.84
C GLY A 157 21.61 -1.79 3.22
N ASN A 158 20.51 -1.09 3.00
CA ASN A 158 19.17 -1.59 3.30
C ASN A 158 18.60 -2.39 2.12
N HIS A 159 18.44 -3.70 2.31
CA HIS A 159 17.88 -4.61 1.31
C HIS A 159 16.42 -5.00 1.58
N GLN A 160 15.77 -4.39 2.56
CA GLN A 160 14.38 -4.65 2.92
C GLN A 160 13.44 -3.74 2.11
N VAL A 161 13.20 -4.11 0.84
CA VAL A 161 12.42 -3.31 -0.11
C VAL A 161 11.25 -4.10 -0.66
N LEU A 162 10.07 -3.49 -0.62
CA LEU A 162 8.84 -3.91 -1.30
C LEU A 162 8.59 -2.96 -2.48
N LEU A 163 8.09 -3.48 -3.59
CA LEU A 163 7.56 -2.69 -4.68
C LEU A 163 6.05 -2.80 -4.72
N THR A 164 5.36 -1.69 -4.99
CA THR A 164 3.90 -1.70 -5.14
C THR A 164 3.49 -1.26 -6.54
N GLU A 165 2.87 -2.20 -7.28
CA GLU A 165 2.18 -1.90 -8.53
C GLU A 165 0.85 -1.19 -8.23
N ARG A 166 0.57 -0.10 -8.94
CA ARG A 166 -0.62 0.73 -8.72
C ARG A 166 -1.20 1.34 -10.00
N GLY A 167 -0.88 0.75 -11.13
CA GLY A 167 -1.31 1.16 -12.45
C GLY A 167 -0.35 2.10 -13.17
N THR A 168 -0.52 2.15 -14.47
CA THR A 168 0.23 3.00 -15.39
C THR A 168 -0.72 3.97 -16.08
N CYS A 169 -0.30 5.23 -16.19
CA CYS A 169 -1.03 6.24 -16.97
C CYS A 169 -0.78 6.02 -18.46
N PHE A 170 -1.86 5.82 -19.21
CA PHE A 170 -1.80 5.60 -20.66
C PHE A 170 -2.57 6.67 -21.43
N GLY A 171 -2.66 7.89 -20.87
CA GLY A 171 -3.48 8.98 -21.39
C GLY A 171 -4.93 8.93 -20.89
N TYR A 172 -5.73 9.92 -21.26
CA TYR A 172 -7.16 10.03 -20.92
C TYR A 172 -7.51 9.92 -19.42
N ASN A 173 -6.58 10.26 -18.53
CA ASN A 173 -6.73 10.23 -17.07
C ASN A 173 -7.14 8.87 -16.48
N ARG A 174 -7.02 7.77 -17.24
CA ARG A 174 -7.27 6.41 -16.77
C ARG A 174 -5.97 5.69 -16.49
N LEU A 175 -5.99 4.86 -15.46
CA LEU A 175 -4.91 3.94 -15.15
C LEU A 175 -5.23 2.56 -15.72
N ILE A 176 -4.18 1.86 -16.13
CA ILE A 176 -4.25 0.50 -16.63
C ILE A 176 -3.36 -0.36 -15.74
N SER A 177 -3.88 -1.51 -15.29
CA SER A 177 -3.08 -2.55 -14.66
C SER A 177 -2.50 -3.45 -15.75
N ASP A 178 -1.21 -3.31 -15.99
CA ASP A 178 -0.46 -4.34 -16.72
C ASP A 178 0.00 -5.39 -15.72
N PHE A 179 -0.64 -6.55 -15.72
CA PHE A 179 -0.28 -7.63 -14.78
C PHE A 179 1.09 -8.25 -15.07
N CYS A 180 1.65 -8.09 -16.27
CA CYS A 180 3.04 -8.49 -16.55
C CYS A 180 4.04 -7.67 -15.74
N SER A 181 3.66 -6.46 -15.28
CA SER A 181 4.52 -5.64 -14.41
C SER A 181 4.88 -6.33 -13.08
N ILE A 182 4.01 -7.24 -12.59
CA ILE A 182 4.25 -7.96 -11.33
C ILE A 182 5.46 -8.88 -11.44
N PRO A 183 5.50 -9.89 -12.35
CA PRO A 183 6.67 -10.73 -12.49
C PRO A 183 7.92 -9.95 -12.93
N ILE A 184 7.80 -8.94 -13.80
CA ILE A 184 8.94 -8.10 -14.21
C ILE A 184 9.57 -7.42 -12.98
N MET A 185 8.78 -6.83 -12.09
CA MET A 185 9.31 -6.22 -10.88
C MET A 185 9.83 -7.24 -9.86
N GLN A 186 9.27 -8.47 -9.85
CA GLN A 186 9.79 -9.55 -9.02
C GLN A 186 11.20 -10.02 -9.48
N GLU A 187 11.51 -9.92 -10.77
CA GLU A 187 12.84 -10.21 -11.32
C GLU A 187 13.91 -9.20 -10.83
N ILE A 188 13.52 -7.99 -10.43
CA ILE A 188 14.42 -7.02 -9.78
C ILE A 188 14.93 -7.56 -8.43
N GLY A 189 14.23 -8.54 -7.85
CA GLY A 189 14.59 -9.17 -6.59
C GLY A 189 13.76 -8.77 -5.40
N CYS A 190 12.69 -7.98 -5.59
CA CYS A 190 11.81 -7.49 -4.51
C CYS A 190 10.45 -8.19 -4.53
N PRO A 191 9.81 -8.43 -3.37
CA PRO A 191 8.40 -8.80 -3.33
C PRO A 191 7.54 -7.67 -3.88
N VAL A 192 6.46 -8.04 -4.61
CA VAL A 192 5.56 -7.10 -5.27
C VAL A 192 4.18 -7.14 -4.62
N ILE A 193 3.72 -5.99 -4.18
CA ILE A 193 2.39 -5.73 -3.65
C ILE A 193 1.52 -5.13 -4.77
N PHE A 194 0.27 -5.51 -4.84
CA PHE A 194 -0.68 -4.95 -5.80
C PHE A 194 -1.69 -4.03 -5.11
N ASP A 195 -1.70 -2.78 -5.52
CA ASP A 195 -2.63 -1.76 -5.03
C ASP A 195 -3.85 -1.67 -5.96
N ALA A 196 -4.92 -2.35 -5.58
CA ALA A 196 -6.13 -2.41 -6.39
C ALA A 196 -7.03 -1.18 -6.25
N THR A 197 -6.91 -0.41 -5.17
CA THR A 197 -7.77 0.74 -4.90
C THR A 197 -7.30 2.02 -5.61
N HIS A 198 -5.99 2.21 -5.76
CA HIS A 198 -5.50 3.39 -6.49
C HIS A 198 -5.54 3.22 -8.01
N VAL A 199 -5.49 2.01 -8.54
CA VAL A 199 -5.54 1.77 -9.99
C VAL A 199 -6.91 2.10 -10.60
N VAL A 200 -7.98 2.09 -9.80
CA VAL A 200 -9.34 2.41 -10.26
C VAL A 200 -9.67 3.91 -10.17
N ARG A 201 -8.71 4.75 -9.80
CA ARG A 201 -8.86 6.21 -9.77
C ARG A 201 -8.94 6.80 -11.18
N ASN A 202 -9.82 7.77 -11.38
CA ASN A 202 -9.90 8.61 -12.57
C ASN A 202 -9.22 9.96 -12.27
N TYR A 203 -8.02 10.17 -12.78
CA TYR A 203 -7.31 11.44 -12.60
C TYR A 203 -8.03 12.59 -13.30
N GLY A 204 -7.84 13.81 -12.77
CA GLY A 204 -8.53 14.99 -13.27
C GLY A 204 -9.95 15.16 -12.73
N ILE A 205 -10.44 14.19 -11.94
CA ILE A 205 -11.72 14.28 -11.23
C ILE A 205 -11.41 14.29 -9.72
N PRO A 206 -12.00 15.21 -8.93
CA PRO A 206 -11.82 15.23 -7.48
C PRO A 206 -12.13 13.86 -6.84
N SER A 207 -11.41 13.51 -5.80
CA SER A 207 -11.55 12.20 -5.14
C SER A 207 -12.87 12.04 -4.37
N GLU A 208 -13.52 13.14 -4.07
CA GLU A 208 -14.82 13.23 -3.43
C GLU A 208 -15.99 13.06 -4.42
N ASP A 209 -15.73 13.30 -5.72
CA ASP A 209 -16.72 13.08 -6.78
C ASP A 209 -16.87 11.57 -7.02
N PRO A 210 -18.09 11.01 -7.01
CA PRO A 210 -18.32 9.59 -7.30
C PRO A 210 -17.74 9.12 -8.65
N ARG A 211 -17.59 10.02 -9.62
CA ARG A 211 -16.96 9.74 -10.92
C ARG A 211 -15.43 9.65 -10.84
N GLY A 212 -14.82 10.02 -9.71
CA GLY A 212 -13.38 10.03 -9.47
C GLY A 212 -12.75 8.65 -9.34
N GLY A 213 -13.55 7.57 -9.39
CA GLY A 213 -13.05 6.21 -9.31
C GLY A 213 -14.10 5.19 -9.78
N SER A 214 -13.68 3.93 -9.85
CA SER A 214 -14.52 2.80 -10.30
C SER A 214 -14.30 1.60 -9.38
N PRO A 215 -14.66 1.69 -8.08
CA PRO A 215 -14.37 0.67 -7.07
C PRO A 215 -14.99 -0.70 -7.38
N GLN A 216 -16.06 -0.75 -8.18
CA GLN A 216 -16.67 -2.00 -8.64
C GLN A 216 -15.70 -2.92 -9.40
N PHE A 217 -14.59 -2.39 -9.93
CA PHE A 217 -13.57 -3.18 -10.61
C PHE A 217 -12.49 -3.73 -9.67
N VAL A 218 -12.40 -3.26 -8.44
CA VAL A 218 -11.38 -3.72 -7.47
C VAL A 218 -11.42 -5.25 -7.29
N PRO A 219 -12.56 -5.93 -7.13
CA PRO A 219 -12.58 -7.39 -6.99
C PRO A 219 -12.02 -8.15 -8.20
N TYR A 220 -12.20 -7.61 -9.41
CA TYR A 220 -11.64 -8.22 -10.63
C TYR A 220 -10.12 -8.09 -10.67
N LEU A 221 -9.62 -6.91 -10.32
CA LEU A 221 -8.20 -6.59 -10.32
C LEU A 221 -7.46 -7.38 -9.21
N VAL A 222 -8.05 -7.49 -8.03
CA VAL A 222 -7.52 -8.31 -6.93
C VAL A 222 -7.36 -9.76 -7.39
N ARG A 223 -8.40 -10.37 -7.97
CA ARG A 223 -8.32 -11.75 -8.45
C ARG A 223 -7.25 -11.93 -9.53
N GLY A 224 -7.16 -11.00 -10.48
CA GLY A 224 -6.14 -11.03 -11.54
C GLY A 224 -4.71 -10.93 -10.98
N ALA A 225 -4.45 -9.97 -10.11
CA ALA A 225 -3.14 -9.76 -9.51
C ALA A 225 -2.67 -10.96 -8.66
N VAL A 226 -3.59 -11.53 -7.88
CA VAL A 226 -3.29 -12.72 -7.07
C VAL A 226 -3.05 -13.93 -7.96
N ALA A 227 -3.80 -14.09 -9.05
CA ALA A 227 -3.61 -15.18 -10.02
C ALA A 227 -2.26 -15.11 -10.75
N VAL A 228 -1.73 -13.91 -10.93
CA VAL A 228 -0.37 -13.69 -11.50
C VAL A 228 0.74 -13.94 -10.46
N GLY A 229 0.40 -13.97 -9.17
CA GLY A 229 1.36 -14.28 -8.10
C GLY A 229 1.96 -13.06 -7.40
N CYS A 230 1.20 -11.99 -7.19
CA CYS A 230 1.64 -10.90 -6.31
C CYS A 230 1.84 -11.41 -4.87
N ASN A 231 2.78 -10.81 -4.15
CA ASN A 231 3.12 -11.24 -2.79
C ASN A 231 2.21 -10.64 -1.70
N GLY A 232 1.36 -9.70 -2.08
CA GLY A 232 0.40 -9.09 -1.19
C GLY A 232 -0.52 -8.11 -1.90
N LEU A 233 -1.55 -7.70 -1.17
CA LEU A 233 -2.53 -6.72 -1.60
C LEU A 233 -2.40 -5.44 -0.78
N PHE A 234 -2.59 -4.30 -1.44
CA PHE A 234 -2.75 -3.00 -0.81
C PHE A 234 -4.17 -2.51 -1.11
N LEU A 235 -4.97 -2.33 -0.06
CA LEU A 235 -6.38 -1.98 -0.17
C LEU A 235 -6.73 -0.86 0.79
N GLU A 236 -7.29 0.23 0.28
CA GLU A 236 -7.88 1.27 1.12
C GLU A 236 -9.36 1.00 1.35
N THR A 237 -9.80 1.16 2.59
CA THR A 237 -11.16 0.85 3.03
C THR A 237 -11.67 1.87 4.05
N HIS A 238 -12.98 2.04 4.07
CA HIS A 238 -13.66 2.89 5.04
C HIS A 238 -15.04 2.26 5.37
N PRO A 239 -15.56 2.41 6.60
CA PRO A 239 -16.91 1.91 6.93
C PRO A 239 -18.00 2.43 5.98
N ILE A 240 -17.90 3.68 5.57
CA ILE A 240 -18.80 4.35 4.63
C ILE A 240 -17.94 5.16 3.64
N PRO A 241 -17.46 4.58 2.53
CA PRO A 241 -16.48 5.24 1.64
C PRO A 241 -16.85 6.64 1.20
N ARG A 242 -18.15 6.92 0.94
CA ARG A 242 -18.62 8.25 0.53
C ARG A 242 -18.40 9.36 1.58
N GLU A 243 -18.16 9.00 2.84
CA GLU A 243 -17.91 9.94 3.94
C GLU A 243 -16.41 10.14 4.19
N ALA A 244 -15.55 9.38 3.51
CA ALA A 244 -14.11 9.49 3.67
C ALA A 244 -13.58 10.81 3.14
N LEU A 245 -12.62 11.39 3.87
CA LEU A 245 -12.01 12.68 3.56
C LEU A 245 -10.94 12.61 2.45
N CYS A 246 -10.62 11.40 1.99
CA CYS A 246 -9.64 11.15 0.93
C CYS A 246 -10.04 9.91 0.14
N ASP A 247 -9.89 9.95 -1.18
CA ASP A 247 -10.08 8.84 -2.12
C ASP A 247 -11.41 8.08 -1.99
N ALA A 248 -12.46 8.77 -1.52
CA ALA A 248 -13.80 8.27 -1.27
C ALA A 248 -14.36 7.43 -2.44
N SER A 249 -14.06 7.84 -3.69
CA SER A 249 -14.57 7.22 -4.91
C SER A 249 -13.87 5.92 -5.32
N SER A 250 -12.80 5.51 -4.64
CA SER A 250 -12.03 4.31 -5.00
C SER A 250 -11.90 3.28 -3.88
N MET A 251 -12.29 3.62 -2.66
CA MET A 251 -12.21 2.71 -1.52
C MET A 251 -13.27 1.62 -1.55
N ILE A 252 -12.96 0.51 -0.90
CA ILE A 252 -13.87 -0.62 -0.67
C ILE A 252 -14.59 -0.39 0.66
N PRO A 253 -15.92 -0.66 0.74
CA PRO A 253 -16.60 -0.72 2.03
C PRO A 253 -15.98 -1.76 2.96
N LEU A 254 -15.74 -1.38 4.23
CA LEU A 254 -15.09 -2.26 5.21
C LEU A 254 -15.80 -3.61 5.36
N GLN A 255 -17.13 -3.62 5.28
CA GLN A 255 -17.94 -4.85 5.35
C GLN A 255 -17.74 -5.80 4.16
N GLU A 256 -17.19 -5.34 3.03
CA GLU A 256 -16.93 -6.18 1.85
C GLU A 256 -15.54 -6.82 1.86
N MET A 257 -14.65 -6.38 2.77
CA MET A 257 -13.27 -6.83 2.83
C MET A 257 -13.15 -8.33 3.08
N GLU A 258 -13.94 -8.90 3.97
CA GLU A 258 -13.85 -10.33 4.30
C GLU A 258 -14.15 -11.22 3.09
N ALA A 259 -15.23 -10.92 2.35
CA ALA A 259 -15.62 -11.69 1.18
C ALA A 259 -14.55 -11.60 0.08
N LEU A 260 -13.98 -10.42 -0.14
CA LEU A 260 -12.91 -10.20 -1.12
C LEU A 260 -11.63 -10.95 -0.75
N LEU A 261 -11.20 -10.86 0.50
CA LEU A 261 -9.97 -11.50 0.98
C LEU A 261 -10.09 -13.03 1.01
N ARG A 262 -11.27 -13.58 1.26
CA ARG A 262 -11.54 -15.02 1.16
C ARG A 262 -11.33 -15.53 -0.26
N GLN A 263 -11.82 -14.79 -1.26
CA GLN A 263 -11.58 -15.13 -2.68
C GLN A 263 -10.09 -15.03 -3.04
N ALA A 264 -9.44 -13.92 -2.66
CA ALA A 264 -8.03 -13.71 -2.91
C ALA A 264 -7.16 -14.83 -2.32
N LYS A 265 -7.44 -15.23 -1.07
CA LYS A 265 -6.74 -16.32 -0.40
C LYS A 265 -6.89 -17.65 -1.15
N ALA A 266 -8.11 -18.01 -1.56
CA ALA A 266 -8.35 -19.26 -2.29
C ALA A 266 -7.55 -19.32 -3.61
N ILE A 267 -7.49 -18.20 -4.35
CA ILE A 267 -6.69 -18.10 -5.57
C ILE A 267 -5.19 -18.20 -5.23
N HIS A 268 -4.73 -17.50 -4.20
CA HIS A 268 -3.33 -17.54 -3.79
C HIS A 268 -2.88 -18.96 -3.41
N GLU A 269 -3.67 -19.70 -2.64
CA GLU A 269 -3.38 -21.08 -2.25
C GLU A 269 -3.26 -22.00 -3.49
N MET A 270 -4.14 -21.82 -4.47
CA MET A 270 -4.11 -22.54 -5.73
C MET A 270 -2.83 -22.22 -6.54
N VAL A 271 -2.52 -20.95 -6.74
CA VAL A 271 -1.36 -20.47 -7.48
C VAL A 271 -0.06 -20.90 -6.80
N ARG A 272 -0.02 -20.83 -5.47
CA ARG A 272 1.11 -21.29 -4.67
C ARG A 272 1.36 -22.80 -4.84
N SER A 273 0.33 -23.62 -4.98
CA SER A 273 0.48 -25.05 -5.23
C SER A 273 1.15 -25.35 -6.57
N TRP A 274 1.14 -24.40 -7.50
CA TRP A 274 1.85 -24.49 -8.79
C TRP A 274 3.30 -23.99 -8.71
N GLY A 275 3.76 -23.49 -7.56
CA GLY A 275 5.12 -22.96 -7.38
C GLY A 275 5.34 -21.57 -8.00
N ILE A 276 4.27 -20.85 -8.32
CA ILE A 276 4.32 -19.52 -8.95
C ILE A 276 4.39 -18.40 -7.90
N ALA A 277 3.73 -18.52 -6.76
CA ALA A 277 3.65 -17.50 -5.70
C ALA A 277 4.50 -17.85 -4.46
#